data_42ee8dc47622382ba16dc835023441b6
#
_entry.id   42ee8dc47622382ba16dc835023441b6
#
_cell.length_a   1.000
_cell.length_b   1.000
_cell.length_c   1.000
_cell.angle_alpha   90.00
_cell.angle_beta   90.00
_cell.angle_gamma   90.00
#
_symmetry.space_group_name_H-M   'P 1'
#
loop_
_entity.id
_entity.type
_entity.pdbx_description
1 polymer ?
#
loop_
_entity_poly.entity_id
_entity_poly.type
_entity_poly.pdbx_seq_one_letter_code
_entity_poly.pdbx_strand_id
1 'polypeptide(L)'
;VSLKKLGADMIALPGHKGLLAPHGTGVLALGRGMQPRQLLAGGTGSQSESMVQPESLPDRYESGTPNLPGMAGARFAFRHRAEIEEYERGLARRMRQGLGQIRGLRLLGSDGAPMVGVVSFVPLRRDAGEVCDRLSEEGFALRAGLHCAPSIHQWLGTLETGAIRASVGIYNTEEEIDRFVETVEKLVR
;
A
#
# COMPACT_ATOMS: atom_id res chain seq x y z
N VAL A 1 9.57 -9.13 -0.43
CA VAL A 1 10.60 -8.07 -0.49
C VAL A 1 11.89 -8.63 0.10
N SER A 2 13.04 -8.34 -0.47
CA SER A 2 14.35 -8.81 -0.01
C SER A 2 15.36 -7.68 -0.11
N LEU A 3 16.06 -7.39 0.99
CA LEU A 3 17.16 -6.42 1.03
C LEU A 3 18.18 -6.70 -0.08
N LYS A 4 18.59 -7.96 -0.21
CA LYS A 4 19.59 -8.37 -1.23
C LYS A 4 19.11 -8.11 -2.66
N LYS A 5 17.84 -8.43 -2.98
CA LYS A 5 17.28 -8.20 -4.32
C LYS A 5 17.10 -6.72 -4.65
N LEU A 6 16.86 -5.89 -3.64
CA LEU A 6 16.72 -4.44 -3.78
C LEU A 6 18.06 -3.70 -3.77
N GLY A 7 19.15 -4.35 -3.38
CA GLY A 7 20.43 -3.68 -3.13
C GLY A 7 20.35 -2.67 -1.98
N ALA A 8 19.46 -2.89 -1.01
CA ALA A 8 19.22 -1.97 0.08
C ALA A 8 19.87 -2.45 1.37
N ASP A 9 20.43 -1.53 2.15
CA ASP A 9 21.02 -1.80 3.47
C ASP A 9 19.96 -1.83 4.57
N MET A 10 18.88 -1.07 4.41
CA MET A 10 17.75 -0.99 5.34
C MET A 10 16.44 -0.88 4.59
N ILE A 11 15.37 -1.44 5.16
CA ILE A 11 13.99 -1.25 4.68
C ILE A 11 13.09 -0.95 5.87
N ALA A 12 12.33 0.15 5.78
CA ALA A 12 11.27 0.48 6.70
C ALA A 12 9.91 0.26 6.03
N LEU A 13 9.01 -0.45 6.68
CA LEU A 13 7.69 -0.81 6.16
C LEU A 13 6.60 -0.44 7.18
N PRO A 14 5.55 0.31 6.79
CA PRO A 14 4.39 0.52 7.65
C PRO A 14 3.55 -0.77 7.73
N GLY A 15 3.14 -1.14 8.94
CA GLY A 15 2.35 -2.36 9.15
C GLY A 15 0.96 -2.30 8.55
N HIS A 16 0.29 -1.14 8.66
CA HIS A 16 -1.10 -0.92 8.27
C HIS A 16 -1.37 -0.75 6.76
N LYS A 17 -0.38 -1.03 5.91
CA LYS A 17 -0.53 -1.03 4.43
C LYS A 17 -0.41 -2.46 3.90
N GLY A 18 0.44 -2.69 2.93
CA GLY A 18 0.61 -4.00 2.30
C GLY A 18 1.01 -5.15 3.23
N LEU A 19 1.34 -4.89 4.49
CA LEU A 19 1.54 -5.92 5.50
C LEU A 19 0.26 -6.35 6.22
N LEU A 20 -0.86 -5.66 6.02
CA LEU A 20 -2.19 -5.96 6.60
C LEU A 20 -2.19 -6.05 8.14
N ALA A 21 -1.27 -5.37 8.79
CA ALA A 21 -1.15 -5.34 10.24
C ALA A 21 -1.91 -4.13 10.83
N PRO A 22 -2.25 -4.13 12.12
CA PRO A 22 -2.90 -3.01 12.77
C PRO A 22 -2.09 -1.71 12.71
N HIS A 23 -2.79 -0.57 12.82
CA HIS A 23 -2.14 0.73 12.97
C HIS A 23 -1.16 0.75 14.16
N GLY A 24 -0.13 1.58 14.09
CA GLY A 24 0.91 1.67 15.12
C GLY A 24 1.92 0.53 15.08
N THR A 25 1.91 -0.29 14.02
CA THR A 25 2.91 -1.32 13.76
C THR A 25 3.75 -0.98 12.55
N GLY A 26 4.97 -1.51 12.52
CA GLY A 26 5.90 -1.37 11.40
C GLY A 26 7.03 -2.37 11.51
N VAL A 27 7.87 -2.40 10.49
CA VAL A 27 9.06 -3.25 10.44
C VAL A 27 10.24 -2.42 9.99
N LEU A 28 11.34 -2.52 10.73
CA LEU A 28 12.66 -2.07 10.29
C LEU A 28 13.51 -3.32 10.06
N ALA A 29 13.82 -3.61 8.80
CA ALA A 29 14.73 -4.68 8.44
C ALA A 29 16.11 -4.12 8.17
N LEU A 30 17.13 -4.66 8.84
CA LEU A 30 18.52 -4.25 8.74
C LEU A 30 19.33 -5.31 8.00
N GLY A 31 20.20 -4.89 7.11
CA GLY A 31 21.20 -5.73 6.48
C GLY A 31 22.21 -6.28 7.51
N ARG A 32 22.86 -7.39 7.17
CA ARG A 32 23.85 -8.00 8.07
C ARG A 32 24.99 -6.99 8.37
N GLY A 33 25.24 -6.79 9.66
CA GLY A 33 26.28 -5.86 10.14
C GLY A 33 25.87 -4.40 10.19
N MET A 34 24.65 -4.06 9.76
CA MET A 34 24.14 -2.70 9.90
C MET A 34 23.75 -2.40 11.34
N GLN A 35 24.32 -1.33 11.88
CA GLN A 35 24.05 -0.84 13.24
C GLN A 35 23.85 0.68 13.21
N PRO A 36 22.70 1.15 12.66
CA PRO A 36 22.42 2.58 12.64
C PRO A 36 22.37 3.16 14.06
N ARG A 37 22.63 4.45 14.17
CA ARG A 37 22.45 5.15 15.43
C ARG A 37 20.97 5.20 15.79
N GLN A 38 20.65 4.90 17.05
CA GLN A 38 19.26 5.06 17.54
C GLN A 38 18.85 6.55 17.49
N LEU A 39 17.61 6.80 17.11
CA LEU A 39 17.02 8.13 17.09
C LEU A 39 16.28 8.45 18.38
N LEU A 40 15.72 7.44 19.04
CA LEU A 40 14.98 7.54 20.29
C LEU A 40 15.65 6.67 21.33
N ALA A 41 15.65 7.14 22.54
CA ALA A 41 16.10 6.39 23.73
C ALA A 41 15.03 6.48 24.80
N GLY A 42 14.87 5.41 25.59
CA GLY A 42 13.88 5.36 26.67
C GLY A 42 13.91 4.00 27.35
N GLY A 43 13.07 3.82 28.37
CA GLY A 43 12.99 2.54 29.08
C GLY A 43 12.61 1.40 28.16
N THR A 44 13.35 0.31 28.21
CA THR A 44 13.12 -0.93 27.43
C THR A 44 12.65 -2.08 28.32
N GLY A 45 12.81 -1.96 29.63
CA GLY A 45 12.49 -3.01 30.62
C GLY A 45 13.52 -4.12 30.70
N SER A 46 14.57 -4.14 29.88
CA SER A 46 15.58 -5.20 29.85
C SER A 46 16.83 -4.89 30.68
N GLN A 47 17.17 -3.61 30.86
CA GLN A 47 18.36 -3.13 31.64
C GLN A 47 17.98 -1.89 32.44
N SER A 48 17.10 -2.08 33.42
CA SER A 48 16.51 -0.96 34.18
C SER A 48 17.53 -0.18 35.01
N GLU A 49 18.65 -0.76 35.35
CA GLU A 49 19.78 -0.14 36.07
C GLU A 49 20.66 0.72 35.19
N SER A 50 20.58 0.57 33.87
CA SER A 50 21.43 1.28 32.92
C SER A 50 20.87 2.66 32.59
N MET A 51 21.76 3.68 32.60
CA MET A 51 21.42 5.04 32.18
C MET A 51 21.55 5.26 30.66
N VAL A 52 21.96 4.23 29.92
CA VAL A 52 22.13 4.27 28.47
C VAL A 52 21.28 3.21 27.80
N GLN A 53 20.91 3.48 26.54
CA GLN A 53 20.12 2.55 25.72
C GLN A 53 20.91 1.23 25.54
N PRO A 54 20.24 0.07 25.65
CA PRO A 54 20.86 -1.24 25.39
C PRO A 54 21.46 -1.35 23.99
N GLU A 55 22.57 -2.09 23.87
CA GLU A 55 23.19 -2.39 22.59
C GLU A 55 22.57 -3.61 21.90
N SER A 56 21.87 -4.45 22.66
CA SER A 56 21.24 -5.66 22.13
C SER A 56 19.99 -5.36 21.30
N LEU A 57 19.76 -6.14 20.26
CA LEU A 57 18.53 -6.10 19.48
C LEU A 57 17.46 -7.02 20.10
N PRO A 58 16.18 -6.64 20.06
CA PRO A 58 15.62 -5.45 19.40
C PRO A 58 15.67 -4.18 20.26
N ASP A 59 16.02 -4.25 21.53
CA ASP A 59 15.90 -3.20 22.55
C ASP A 59 16.65 -1.91 22.18
N ARG A 60 17.73 -2.03 21.42
CA ARG A 60 18.49 -0.88 20.92
C ARG A 60 17.62 0.12 20.13
N TYR A 61 16.58 -0.37 19.43
CA TYR A 61 15.71 0.45 18.59
C TYR A 61 14.26 0.51 19.08
N GLU A 62 13.94 -0.22 20.14
CA GLU A 62 12.60 -0.31 20.72
C GLU A 62 12.58 0.39 22.08
N SER A 63 12.16 1.66 22.11
CA SER A 63 11.97 2.39 23.38
C SER A 63 10.51 2.43 23.78
N GLY A 64 10.23 2.23 25.07
CA GLY A 64 8.87 2.19 25.61
C GLY A 64 8.25 0.80 25.60
N THR A 65 6.96 0.73 25.90
CA THR A 65 6.21 -0.53 25.93
C THR A 65 5.75 -0.88 24.51
N PRO A 66 6.15 -2.04 23.95
CA PRO A 66 5.79 -2.42 22.60
C PRO A 66 4.29 -2.74 22.45
N ASN A 67 3.72 -2.47 21.28
CA ASN A 67 2.35 -2.83 20.93
C ASN A 67 2.24 -4.34 20.65
N LEU A 68 2.23 -5.16 21.70
CA LEU A 68 2.16 -6.62 21.60
C LEU A 68 0.93 -7.14 20.83
N PRO A 69 -0.30 -6.61 21.05
CA PRO A 69 -1.45 -7.01 20.24
C PRO A 69 -1.26 -6.73 18.75
N GLY A 70 -0.71 -5.55 18.41
CA GLY A 70 -0.40 -5.19 17.03
C GLY A 70 0.67 -6.10 16.42
N MET A 71 1.70 -6.46 17.17
CA MET A 71 2.74 -7.40 16.75
C MET A 71 2.18 -8.80 16.49
N ALA A 72 1.24 -9.27 17.32
CA ALA A 72 0.56 -10.54 17.11
C ALA A 72 -0.25 -10.54 15.80
N GLY A 73 -0.99 -9.47 15.52
CA GLY A 73 -1.70 -9.28 14.27
C GLY A 73 -0.75 -9.23 13.06
N ALA A 74 0.36 -8.48 13.18
CA ALA A 74 1.38 -8.43 12.14
C ALA A 74 1.98 -9.82 11.82
N ARG A 75 2.26 -10.63 12.86
CA ARG A 75 2.76 -11.99 12.68
C ARG A 75 1.78 -12.88 11.90
N PHE A 76 0.48 -12.75 12.17
CA PHE A 76 -0.55 -13.49 11.43
C PHE A 76 -0.56 -13.06 9.95
N ALA A 77 -0.62 -11.77 9.68
CA ALA A 77 -0.62 -11.22 8.33
C ALA A 77 0.61 -11.65 7.51
N PHE A 78 1.79 -11.64 8.12
CA PHE A 78 3.02 -12.11 7.48
C PHE A 78 2.95 -13.57 7.02
N ARG A 79 2.33 -14.45 7.79
CA ARG A 79 2.22 -15.87 7.45
C ARG A 79 1.37 -16.13 6.23
N HIS A 80 0.32 -15.32 6.02
CA HIS A 80 -0.64 -15.48 4.94
C HIS A 80 -0.37 -14.54 3.75
N ARG A 81 0.68 -13.71 3.84
CA ARG A 81 0.93 -12.63 2.88
C ARG A 81 1.08 -13.12 1.42
N ALA A 82 1.70 -14.26 1.20
CA ALA A 82 1.94 -14.75 -0.17
C ALA A 82 0.64 -15.13 -0.88
N GLU A 83 -0.27 -15.82 -0.18
CA GLU A 83 -1.58 -16.23 -0.70
C GLU A 83 -2.46 -15.01 -0.97
N ILE A 84 -2.50 -14.07 -0.01
CA ILE A 84 -3.24 -12.82 -0.14
C ILE A 84 -2.72 -12.01 -1.34
N GLU A 85 -1.41 -11.88 -1.49
CA GLU A 85 -0.80 -11.12 -2.59
C GLU A 85 -1.13 -11.70 -3.95
N GLU A 86 -1.16 -13.02 -4.10
CA GLU A 86 -1.50 -13.64 -5.40
C GLU A 86 -2.99 -13.44 -5.73
N TYR A 87 -3.86 -13.56 -4.74
CA TYR A 87 -5.29 -13.28 -4.91
C TYR A 87 -5.54 -11.81 -5.31
N GLU A 88 -4.99 -10.86 -4.56
CA GLU A 88 -5.09 -9.43 -4.86
C GLU A 88 -4.56 -9.08 -6.26
N ARG A 89 -3.46 -9.71 -6.68
CA ARG A 89 -2.91 -9.55 -8.03
C ARG A 89 -3.84 -10.10 -9.11
N GLY A 90 -4.52 -11.20 -8.85
CA GLY A 90 -5.54 -11.76 -9.73
C GLY A 90 -6.65 -10.76 -9.99
N LEU A 91 -7.26 -10.22 -8.93
CA LEU A 91 -8.31 -9.22 -9.01
C LEU A 91 -7.83 -7.92 -9.69
N ALA A 92 -6.62 -7.46 -9.37
CA ALA A 92 -6.06 -6.26 -10.00
C ALA A 92 -5.79 -6.45 -11.51
N ARG A 93 -5.33 -7.62 -11.94
CA ARG A 93 -5.18 -7.96 -13.36
C ARG A 93 -6.53 -7.91 -14.07
N ARG A 94 -7.57 -8.54 -13.50
CA ARG A 94 -8.93 -8.52 -14.05
C ARG A 94 -9.46 -7.09 -14.19
N MET A 95 -9.34 -6.29 -13.12
CA MET A 95 -9.74 -4.88 -13.12
C MET A 95 -8.99 -4.08 -14.20
N ARG A 96 -7.66 -4.23 -14.27
CA ARG A 96 -6.85 -3.53 -15.27
C ARG A 96 -7.23 -3.92 -16.70
N GLN A 97 -7.48 -5.19 -16.96
CA GLN A 97 -7.92 -5.67 -18.26
C GLN A 97 -9.27 -5.08 -18.66
N GLY A 98 -10.25 -5.10 -17.75
CA GLY A 98 -11.56 -4.52 -18.00
C GLY A 98 -11.52 -3.02 -18.25
N LEU A 99 -10.88 -2.27 -17.37
CA LEU A 99 -10.72 -0.80 -17.51
C LEU A 99 -9.95 -0.43 -18.79
N GLY A 100 -9.01 -1.27 -19.21
CA GLY A 100 -8.23 -1.05 -20.44
C GLY A 100 -9.04 -1.12 -21.75
N GLN A 101 -10.23 -1.72 -21.73
CA GLN A 101 -11.13 -1.77 -22.88
C GLN A 101 -12.05 -0.53 -22.97
N ILE A 102 -12.10 0.29 -21.92
CA ILE A 102 -13.01 1.43 -21.87
C ILE A 102 -12.41 2.61 -22.62
N ARG A 103 -13.08 3.04 -23.67
CA ARG A 103 -12.73 4.28 -24.37
C ARG A 103 -13.01 5.48 -23.47
N GLY A 104 -12.06 6.40 -23.36
CA GLY A 104 -12.19 7.58 -22.50
C GLY A 104 -11.49 7.45 -21.15
N LEU A 105 -10.74 6.36 -20.93
CA LEU A 105 -9.82 6.20 -19.80
C LEU A 105 -8.36 6.14 -20.26
N ARG A 106 -7.48 6.67 -19.42
CA ARG A 106 -6.04 6.42 -19.47
C ARG A 106 -5.62 5.64 -18.23
N LEU A 107 -5.21 4.39 -18.39
CA LEU A 107 -4.59 3.62 -17.31
C LEU A 107 -3.20 4.16 -17.00
N LEU A 108 -2.86 4.21 -15.72
CA LEU A 108 -1.53 4.57 -15.27
C LEU A 108 -0.70 3.30 -14.99
N GLY A 109 0.62 3.44 -15.10
CA GLY A 109 1.56 2.31 -15.02
C GLY A 109 1.72 1.58 -16.35
N SER A 110 2.74 0.74 -16.45
CA SER A 110 3.09 -0.02 -17.66
C SER A 110 2.47 -1.42 -17.66
N ASP A 111 2.15 -1.92 -18.85
CA ASP A 111 1.73 -3.30 -19.03
C ASP A 111 2.92 -4.25 -18.80
N GLY A 112 2.67 -5.37 -18.12
CA GLY A 112 3.71 -6.34 -17.77
C GLY A 112 4.56 -5.99 -16.54
N ALA A 113 4.40 -4.81 -15.95
CA ALA A 113 5.06 -4.49 -14.68
C ALA A 113 4.50 -5.35 -13.52
N PRO A 114 5.33 -5.66 -12.51
CA PRO A 114 4.83 -6.30 -11.29
C PRO A 114 3.71 -5.46 -10.67
N MET A 115 2.56 -6.08 -10.43
CA MET A 115 1.38 -5.42 -9.86
C MET A 115 1.20 -5.76 -8.38
N VAL A 116 0.63 -4.85 -7.65
CA VAL A 116 -0.02 -5.05 -6.35
C VAL A 116 -1.53 -4.90 -6.53
N GLY A 117 -2.32 -5.10 -5.48
CA GLY A 117 -3.78 -4.95 -5.51
C GLY A 117 -4.29 -3.53 -5.78
N VAL A 118 -3.66 -2.79 -6.71
CA VAL A 118 -3.98 -1.38 -7.00
C VAL A 118 -3.97 -1.12 -8.50
N VAL A 119 -5.01 -0.42 -8.98
CA VAL A 119 -5.09 0.09 -10.36
C VAL A 119 -5.42 1.59 -10.29
N SER A 120 -4.68 2.39 -11.04
CA SER A 120 -4.93 3.83 -11.14
C SER A 120 -5.24 4.21 -12.59
N PHE A 121 -6.21 5.12 -12.76
CA PHE A 121 -6.65 5.58 -14.07
C PHE A 121 -7.12 7.03 -14.03
N VAL A 122 -7.18 7.66 -15.20
CA VAL A 122 -7.63 9.04 -15.39
C VAL A 122 -8.76 9.04 -16.42
N PRO A 123 -9.95 9.57 -16.08
CA PRO A 123 -10.99 9.86 -17.06
C PRO A 123 -10.52 10.99 -18.01
N LEU A 124 -10.65 10.79 -19.33
CA LEU A 124 -10.10 11.77 -20.30
C LEU A 124 -11.02 12.97 -20.56
N ARG A 125 -12.30 12.86 -20.24
CA ARG A 125 -13.33 13.88 -20.55
C ARG A 125 -14.14 14.33 -19.34
N ARG A 126 -13.79 13.86 -18.15
CA ARG A 126 -14.49 14.20 -16.90
C ARG A 126 -13.47 14.43 -15.80
N ASP A 127 -13.87 15.18 -14.79
CA ASP A 127 -13.07 15.35 -13.59
C ASP A 127 -12.96 14.05 -12.79
N ALA A 128 -11.76 13.75 -12.29
CA ALA A 128 -11.52 12.52 -11.54
C ALA A 128 -12.26 12.48 -10.20
N GLY A 129 -12.42 13.65 -9.54
CA GLY A 129 -13.20 13.77 -8.30
C GLY A 129 -14.68 13.49 -8.55
N GLU A 130 -15.28 14.14 -9.58
CA GLU A 130 -16.68 13.93 -9.94
C GLU A 130 -17.00 12.45 -10.24
N VAL A 131 -16.15 11.79 -11.02
CA VAL A 131 -16.31 10.37 -11.33
C VAL A 131 -16.18 9.51 -10.06
N CYS A 132 -15.23 9.83 -9.18
CA CYS A 132 -15.05 9.13 -7.92
C CYS A 132 -16.26 9.28 -6.99
N ASP A 133 -16.84 10.47 -6.90
CA ASP A 133 -18.04 10.73 -6.09
C ASP A 133 -19.23 9.94 -6.60
N ARG A 134 -19.45 9.90 -7.91
CA ARG A 134 -20.51 9.09 -8.52
C ARG A 134 -20.30 7.59 -8.30
N LEU A 135 -19.07 7.11 -8.40
CA LEU A 135 -18.75 5.72 -8.06
C LEU A 135 -19.02 5.42 -6.58
N SER A 136 -18.81 6.39 -5.70
CA SER A 136 -19.16 6.26 -4.28
C SER A 136 -20.67 6.13 -4.05
N GLU A 137 -21.48 6.88 -4.80
CA GLU A 137 -22.96 6.76 -4.79
C GLU A 137 -23.42 5.35 -5.23
N GLU A 138 -22.68 4.72 -6.15
CA GLU A 138 -22.90 3.34 -6.61
C GLU A 138 -22.32 2.26 -5.66
N GLY A 139 -21.74 2.68 -4.51
CA GLY A 139 -21.25 1.80 -3.46
C GLY A 139 -19.78 1.38 -3.63
N PHE A 140 -18.99 2.07 -4.46
CA PHE A 140 -17.55 1.80 -4.61
C PHE A 140 -16.71 2.80 -3.83
N ALA A 141 -15.97 2.32 -2.82
CA ALA A 141 -15.06 3.14 -2.02
C ALA A 141 -13.70 3.31 -2.74
N LEU A 142 -13.51 4.45 -3.37
CA LEU A 142 -12.31 4.80 -4.14
C LEU A 142 -11.64 6.05 -3.58
N ARG A 143 -10.54 6.44 -4.20
CA ARG A 143 -9.89 7.71 -3.90
C ARG A 143 -9.46 8.41 -5.17
N ALA A 144 -9.82 9.69 -5.32
CA ALA A 144 -9.29 10.59 -6.34
C ALA A 144 -8.20 11.52 -5.78
N GLY A 145 -7.37 12.06 -6.64
CA GLY A 145 -6.35 13.08 -6.36
C GLY A 145 -4.92 12.61 -6.56
N LEU A 146 -3.99 13.19 -5.78
CA LEU A 146 -2.54 12.99 -5.96
C LEU A 146 -1.95 11.84 -5.12
N HIS A 147 -2.73 11.23 -4.22
CA HIS A 147 -2.33 10.06 -3.42
C HIS A 147 -1.01 10.21 -2.65
N CYS A 148 -0.70 11.45 -2.18
CA CYS A 148 0.57 11.79 -1.52
C CYS A 148 1.81 11.56 -2.41
N ALA A 149 1.67 11.64 -3.74
CA ALA A 149 2.73 11.37 -4.71
C ALA A 149 2.83 12.47 -5.81
N PRO A 150 3.00 13.75 -5.45
CA PRO A 150 2.96 14.86 -6.41
C PRO A 150 4.03 14.71 -7.51
N SER A 151 5.23 14.24 -7.18
CA SER A 151 6.30 14.05 -8.17
C SER A 151 5.96 13.03 -9.25
N ILE A 152 5.25 11.94 -8.88
CA ILE A 152 4.77 10.96 -9.87
C ILE A 152 3.69 11.58 -10.75
N HIS A 153 2.76 12.34 -10.17
CA HIS A 153 1.72 13.04 -10.93
C HIS A 153 2.29 14.11 -11.85
N GLN A 154 3.36 14.80 -11.45
CA GLN A 154 4.10 15.72 -12.31
C GLN A 154 4.70 14.99 -13.51
N TRP A 155 5.37 13.87 -13.29
CA TRP A 155 5.96 13.05 -14.35
C TRP A 155 4.91 12.46 -15.29
N LEU A 156 3.75 12.04 -14.77
CA LEU A 156 2.63 11.50 -15.55
C LEU A 156 1.81 12.58 -16.27
N GLY A 157 2.03 13.86 -15.99
CA GLY A 157 1.23 14.97 -16.50
C GLY A 157 -0.20 14.99 -15.94
N THR A 158 -0.37 14.56 -14.70
CA THR A 158 -1.67 14.50 -14.00
C THR A 158 -1.69 15.32 -12.70
N LEU A 159 -0.78 16.27 -12.56
CA LEU A 159 -0.66 17.07 -11.34
C LEU A 159 -1.91 17.89 -11.07
N GLU A 160 -2.53 18.47 -12.11
CA GLU A 160 -3.73 19.29 -12.00
C GLU A 160 -5.02 18.47 -11.94
N THR A 161 -5.07 17.34 -12.64
CA THR A 161 -6.28 16.51 -12.74
C THR A 161 -6.37 15.43 -11.66
N GLY A 162 -5.24 15.05 -11.08
CA GLY A 162 -5.16 13.86 -10.23
C GLY A 162 -5.41 12.57 -11.02
N ALA A 163 -5.69 11.51 -10.29
CA ALA A 163 -6.12 10.22 -10.82
C ALA A 163 -7.11 9.55 -9.85
N ILE A 164 -7.88 8.60 -10.34
CA ILE A 164 -8.68 7.69 -9.50
C ILE A 164 -7.83 6.46 -9.20
N ARG A 165 -7.79 6.06 -7.93
CA ARG A 165 -7.15 4.83 -7.47
C ARG A 165 -8.17 3.86 -6.93
N ALA A 166 -8.26 2.69 -7.56
CA ALA A 166 -8.98 1.54 -7.06
C ALA A 166 -8.00 0.57 -6.40
N SER A 167 -8.35 0.11 -5.21
CA SER A 167 -7.55 -0.84 -4.44
C SER A 167 -8.41 -2.04 -4.08
N VAL A 168 -7.90 -3.24 -4.29
CA VAL A 168 -8.56 -4.50 -3.96
C VAL A 168 -7.84 -5.18 -2.80
N GLY A 169 -8.58 -5.95 -2.03
CA GLY A 169 -8.09 -6.74 -0.92
C GLY A 169 -8.74 -8.13 -0.88
N ILE A 170 -8.41 -8.91 0.13
CA ILE A 170 -8.86 -10.31 0.29
C ILE A 170 -10.39 -10.48 0.41
N TYR A 171 -11.12 -9.41 0.67
CA TYR A 171 -12.58 -9.45 0.83
C TYR A 171 -13.33 -9.07 -0.45
N ASN A 172 -12.64 -8.63 -1.50
CA ASN A 172 -13.27 -8.34 -2.78
C ASN A 172 -13.44 -9.62 -3.61
N THR A 173 -14.44 -9.63 -4.47
CA THR A 173 -14.75 -10.74 -5.37
C THR A 173 -14.55 -10.36 -6.84
N GLU A 174 -14.51 -11.36 -7.73
CA GLU A 174 -14.43 -11.12 -9.18
C GLU A 174 -15.69 -10.42 -9.69
N GLU A 175 -16.86 -10.76 -9.17
CA GLU A 175 -18.15 -10.16 -9.53
C GLU A 175 -18.18 -8.66 -9.16
N GLU A 176 -17.61 -8.28 -8.01
CA GLU A 176 -17.47 -6.87 -7.64
C GLU A 176 -16.58 -6.12 -8.63
N ILE A 177 -15.49 -6.74 -9.09
CA ILE A 177 -14.61 -6.15 -10.09
C ILE A 177 -15.33 -5.95 -11.42
N ASP A 178 -16.10 -6.94 -11.89
CA ASP A 178 -16.85 -6.84 -13.13
C ASP A 178 -17.91 -5.73 -13.05
N ARG A 179 -18.69 -5.69 -11.97
CA ARG A 179 -19.66 -4.63 -11.73
C ARG A 179 -19.01 -3.25 -11.66
N PHE A 180 -17.83 -3.15 -11.04
CA PHE A 180 -17.06 -1.91 -11.00
C PHE A 180 -16.68 -1.43 -12.41
N VAL A 181 -16.12 -2.32 -13.24
CA VAL A 181 -15.72 -2.00 -14.63
C VAL A 181 -16.91 -1.55 -15.46
N GLU A 182 -18.05 -2.24 -15.38
CA GLU A 182 -19.29 -1.85 -16.06
C GLU A 182 -19.81 -0.46 -15.62
N THR A 183 -19.73 -0.18 -14.32
CA THR A 183 -20.18 1.10 -13.76
C THR A 183 -19.27 2.23 -14.22
N VAL A 184 -17.95 2.03 -14.19
CA VAL A 184 -16.99 3.01 -14.72
C VAL A 184 -17.28 3.29 -16.20
N GLU A 185 -17.51 2.26 -17.03
CA GLU A 185 -17.82 2.43 -18.44
C GLU A 185 -19.05 3.30 -18.67
N LYS A 186 -20.13 3.07 -17.89
CA LYS A 186 -21.37 3.89 -17.98
C LYS A 186 -21.13 5.36 -17.62
N LEU A 187 -20.26 5.62 -16.64
CA LEU A 187 -20.00 6.97 -16.14
C LEU A 187 -19.08 7.81 -17.03
N VAL A 188 -18.19 7.18 -17.81
CA VAL A 188 -17.19 7.90 -18.61
C VAL A 188 -17.50 8.00 -20.09
N ARG A 189 -18.56 7.29 -20.53
CA ARG A 189 -19.14 7.46 -21.88
C ARG A 189 -19.82 8.83 -22.00
#